data_b5392467f276d31563143d6cce1c83d4
#
_entry.id   b5392467f276d31563143d6cce1c83d4
#
_cell.length_a   1.000
_cell.length_b   1.000
_cell.length_c   1.000
_cell.angle_alpha   90.00
_cell.angle_beta   90.00
_cell.angle_gamma   90.00
#
_symmetry.space_group_name_H-M   'P 1'
#
loop_
_entity.id
_entity.type
_entity.pdbx_description
1 polymer ?
#
loop_
_entity_poly.entity_id
_entity_poly.type
_entity_poly.pdbx_seq_one_letter_code
_entity_poly.pdbx_strand_id
1 'polypeptide(L)'
;VLMADISDEGLNKALSKVNSVVPASTRTGKVETKVVDVSNESHIEAAVAHLDAWGGLDIIFNNAGIMHPKDGDSEECPEDIWDRTMNINVKGVWYGSKHAVRAFRRHGKKRASVINTASMVALVGAATPQLAYTASKGAVLAMTRELAIVHAREGFRFNSLCPAPLKYVDILPLPVYNLRWN
;
A
#
# COMPACT_ATOMS: atom_id res chain seq x y z
N VAL A 1 10.43 -11.12 6.11
CA VAL A 1 9.59 -9.98 5.69
C VAL A 1 10.48 -8.78 5.44
N LEU A 2 10.31 -8.09 4.31
CA LEU A 2 10.89 -6.76 4.06
C LEU A 2 9.81 -5.72 4.36
N MET A 3 10.06 -4.84 5.33
CA MET A 3 9.20 -3.68 5.62
C MET A 3 9.76 -2.48 4.86
N ALA A 4 8.90 -1.81 4.10
CA ALA A 4 9.27 -0.67 3.27
C ALA A 4 8.38 0.54 3.59
N ASP A 5 8.99 1.70 3.75
CA ASP A 5 8.34 2.99 4.01
C ASP A 5 9.25 4.13 3.56
N ILE A 6 8.70 5.31 3.34
CA ILE A 6 9.50 6.52 3.06
C ILE A 6 10.21 7.05 4.32
N SER A 7 9.70 6.74 5.51
CA SER A 7 10.22 7.19 6.81
C SER A 7 11.16 6.17 7.43
N ASP A 8 12.44 6.47 7.45
CA ASP A 8 13.44 5.66 8.17
C ASP A 8 13.13 5.57 9.67
N GLU A 9 12.73 6.68 10.30
CA GLU A 9 12.32 6.70 11.70
C GLU A 9 11.11 5.78 11.95
N GLY A 10 10.11 5.82 11.05
CA GLY A 10 8.93 4.95 11.10
C GLY A 10 9.32 3.48 11.01
N LEU A 11 10.22 3.14 10.10
CA LEU A 11 10.74 1.78 9.94
C LEU A 11 11.46 1.28 11.19
N ASN A 12 12.31 2.13 11.80
CA ASN A 12 13.04 1.79 13.03
C ASN A 12 12.09 1.55 14.21
N LYS A 13 11.04 2.37 14.36
CA LYS A 13 9.97 2.16 15.36
C LYS A 13 9.21 0.86 15.11
N ALA A 14 8.85 0.59 13.86
CA ALA A 14 8.15 -0.63 13.48
C ALA A 14 8.99 -1.89 13.75
N LEU A 15 10.28 -1.86 13.39
CA LEU A 15 11.20 -2.96 13.66
C LEU A 15 11.38 -3.21 15.16
N SER A 16 11.51 -2.15 15.97
CA SER A 16 11.57 -2.26 17.42
C SER A 16 10.31 -2.91 17.99
N LYS A 17 9.12 -2.53 17.49
CA LYS A 17 7.85 -3.13 17.90
C LYS A 17 7.77 -4.61 17.51
N VAL A 18 8.18 -4.98 16.31
CA VAL A 18 8.24 -6.40 15.89
C VAL A 18 9.17 -7.18 16.80
N ASN A 19 10.34 -6.63 17.14
CA ASN A 19 11.32 -7.28 18.02
C ASN A 19 10.81 -7.45 19.46
N SER A 20 9.96 -6.55 19.95
CA SER A 20 9.38 -6.65 21.30
C SER A 20 8.29 -7.73 21.38
N VAL A 21 7.55 -7.97 20.29
CA VAL A 21 6.47 -8.98 20.24
C VAL A 21 7.02 -10.36 19.87
N VAL A 22 7.94 -10.41 18.91
CA VAL A 22 8.56 -11.67 18.45
C VAL A 22 10.08 -11.47 18.47
N PRO A 23 10.77 -11.82 19.55
CA PRO A 23 12.22 -11.67 19.66
C PRO A 23 12.98 -12.35 18.51
N ALA A 24 14.06 -11.73 18.08
CA ALA A 24 14.86 -12.25 16.96
C ALA A 24 15.36 -13.70 17.18
N SER A 25 15.61 -14.06 18.45
CA SER A 25 16.03 -15.41 18.85
C SER A 25 14.95 -16.49 18.66
N THR A 26 13.66 -16.11 18.58
CA THR A 26 12.55 -17.05 18.45
C THR A 26 11.89 -17.01 17.07
N ARG A 27 12.31 -16.08 16.20
CA ARG A 27 11.78 -15.97 14.84
C ARG A 27 12.39 -17.04 13.93
N THR A 28 11.54 -17.67 13.13
CA THR A 28 11.97 -18.59 12.08
C THR A 28 12.29 -17.86 10.76
N GLY A 29 11.97 -16.57 10.66
CA GLY A 29 12.12 -15.78 9.44
C GLY A 29 12.86 -14.47 9.65
N LYS A 30 13.46 -13.97 8.58
CA LYS A 30 14.19 -12.70 8.52
C LYS A 30 13.23 -11.51 8.45
N VAL A 31 13.53 -10.44 9.17
CA VAL A 31 12.84 -9.14 9.06
C VAL A 31 13.87 -8.07 8.79
N GLU A 32 13.73 -7.34 7.71
CA GLU A 32 14.56 -6.21 7.31
C GLU A 32 13.71 -5.00 6.99
N THR A 33 14.33 -3.84 6.97
CA THR A 33 13.72 -2.56 6.59
C THR A 33 14.41 -1.98 5.37
N LYS A 34 13.68 -1.23 4.56
CA LYS A 34 14.23 -0.49 3.43
C LYS A 34 13.47 0.81 3.22
N VAL A 35 14.18 1.92 3.11
CA VAL A 35 13.56 3.21 2.75
C VAL A 35 13.16 3.17 1.28
N VAL A 36 11.87 3.40 1.02
CA VAL A 36 11.25 3.32 -0.32
C VAL A 36 10.25 4.43 -0.47
N ASP A 37 10.48 5.32 -1.43
CA ASP A 37 9.45 6.21 -1.95
C ASP A 37 8.70 5.47 -3.08
N VAL A 38 7.43 5.15 -2.86
CA VAL A 38 6.62 4.41 -3.82
C VAL A 38 6.28 5.19 -5.09
N SER A 39 6.43 6.53 -5.08
CA SER A 39 6.27 7.36 -6.27
C SER A 39 7.47 7.24 -7.23
N ASN A 40 8.58 6.66 -6.76
CA ASN A 40 9.78 6.40 -7.54
C ASN A 40 9.86 4.91 -7.91
N GLU A 41 9.70 4.61 -9.20
CA GLU A 41 9.71 3.22 -9.68
C GLU A 41 11.00 2.48 -9.34
N SER A 42 12.15 3.14 -9.45
CA SER A 42 13.46 2.50 -9.19
C SER A 42 13.63 2.07 -7.73
N HIS A 43 13.01 2.78 -6.77
CA HIS A 43 13.03 2.39 -5.36
C HIS A 43 12.25 1.09 -5.14
N ILE A 44 11.09 0.93 -5.79
CA ILE A 44 10.29 -0.29 -5.72
C ILE A 44 11.00 -1.45 -6.40
N GLU A 45 11.56 -1.23 -7.59
CA GLU A 45 12.35 -2.23 -8.30
C GLU A 45 13.50 -2.75 -7.45
N ALA A 46 14.28 -1.84 -6.85
CA ALA A 46 15.39 -2.20 -5.96
C ALA A 46 14.93 -2.92 -4.68
N ALA A 47 13.75 -2.59 -4.16
CA ALA A 47 13.19 -3.28 -2.99
C ALA A 47 12.75 -4.70 -3.34
N VAL A 48 12.12 -4.90 -4.48
CA VAL A 48 11.70 -6.24 -4.94
C VAL A 48 12.92 -7.09 -5.33
N ALA A 49 13.92 -6.52 -6.01
CA ALA A 49 15.15 -7.21 -6.38
C ALA A 49 15.97 -7.65 -5.15
N HIS A 50 15.91 -6.88 -4.05
CA HIS A 50 16.56 -7.27 -2.78
C HIS A 50 16.07 -8.64 -2.28
N LEU A 51 14.82 -9.00 -2.56
CA LEU A 51 14.23 -10.27 -2.14
C LEU A 51 14.71 -11.47 -2.99
N ASP A 52 15.39 -11.25 -4.10
CA ASP A 52 15.94 -12.33 -4.92
C ASP A 52 16.93 -13.20 -4.11
N ALA A 53 17.71 -12.56 -3.20
CA ALA A 53 18.61 -13.25 -2.28
C ALA A 53 17.87 -14.11 -1.22
N TRP A 54 16.55 -13.95 -1.07
CA TRP A 54 15.72 -14.72 -0.13
C TRP A 54 14.90 -15.82 -0.84
N GLY A 55 15.15 -16.07 -2.12
CA GLY A 55 14.36 -17.02 -2.93
C GLY A 55 13.15 -16.37 -3.58
N GLY A 56 13.14 -15.06 -3.67
CA GLY A 56 12.14 -14.25 -4.35
C GLY A 56 10.96 -13.82 -3.48
N LEU A 57 10.01 -13.18 -4.12
CA LEU A 57 8.80 -12.64 -3.52
C LEU A 57 7.65 -13.66 -3.64
N ASP A 58 6.84 -13.83 -2.61
CA ASP A 58 5.60 -14.62 -2.62
C ASP A 58 4.36 -13.75 -2.43
N ILE A 59 4.48 -12.71 -1.62
CA ILE A 59 3.37 -11.81 -1.27
C ILE A 59 3.89 -10.38 -1.27
N ILE A 60 3.16 -9.48 -1.92
CA ILE A 60 3.35 -8.03 -1.76
C ILE A 60 2.09 -7.40 -1.20
N PHE A 61 2.28 -6.48 -0.25
CA PHE A 61 1.22 -5.64 0.29
C PHE A 61 1.50 -4.18 -0.08
N ASN A 62 0.83 -3.68 -1.10
CA ASN A 62 0.88 -2.29 -1.53
C ASN A 62 -0.05 -1.46 -0.62
N ASN A 63 0.50 -1.00 0.49
CA ASN A 63 -0.24 -0.29 1.53
C ASN A 63 0.02 1.21 1.55
N ALA A 64 1.20 1.66 1.10
CA ALA A 64 1.57 3.06 1.12
C ALA A 64 0.55 3.93 0.37
N GLY A 65 0.19 5.05 0.98
CA GLY A 65 -0.76 5.99 0.40
C GLY A 65 -0.94 7.21 1.30
N ILE A 66 -1.45 8.27 0.71
CA ILE A 66 -1.73 9.53 1.40
C ILE A 66 -3.18 9.94 1.20
N MET A 67 -3.70 10.69 2.16
CA MET A 67 -4.85 11.56 2.05
C MET A 67 -4.37 12.96 2.46
N HIS A 68 -4.36 13.88 1.50
CA HIS A 68 -3.76 15.19 1.75
C HIS A 68 -4.78 16.13 2.40
N PRO A 69 -4.40 16.91 3.44
CA PRO A 69 -5.34 17.78 4.16
C PRO A 69 -5.87 18.97 3.33
N LYS A 70 -5.25 19.27 2.19
CA LYS A 70 -5.73 20.25 1.21
C LYS A 70 -6.46 19.61 0.02
N ASP A 71 -6.80 18.32 0.10
CA ASP A 71 -7.69 17.71 -0.88
C ASP A 71 -9.09 18.31 -0.71
N GLY A 72 -9.77 18.57 -1.80
CA GLY A 72 -11.06 19.27 -1.82
C GLY A 72 -12.06 18.62 -2.76
N ASP A 73 -13.02 19.40 -3.20
CA ASP A 73 -13.95 18.99 -4.26
C ASP A 73 -13.38 19.28 -5.66
N SER A 74 -14.23 19.33 -6.67
CA SER A 74 -13.84 19.53 -8.07
C SER A 74 -13.29 20.93 -8.38
N GLU A 75 -13.62 21.94 -7.57
CA GLU A 75 -13.18 23.31 -7.72
C GLU A 75 -11.98 23.63 -6.83
N GLU A 76 -11.99 23.09 -5.63
CA GLU A 76 -11.02 23.44 -4.58
C GLU A 76 -9.76 22.55 -4.55
N CYS A 77 -9.77 21.35 -5.16
CA CYS A 77 -8.62 20.45 -5.14
C CYS A 77 -7.47 21.02 -6.01
N PRO A 78 -6.33 21.42 -5.42
CA PRO A 78 -5.20 21.93 -6.19
C PRO A 78 -4.59 20.83 -7.08
N GLU A 79 -4.11 21.19 -8.28
CA GLU A 79 -3.53 20.27 -9.25
C GLU A 79 -2.32 19.52 -8.69
N ASP A 80 -1.45 20.20 -7.94
CA ASP A 80 -0.27 19.60 -7.32
C ASP A 80 -0.64 18.56 -6.25
N ILE A 81 -1.76 18.74 -5.54
CA ILE A 81 -2.28 17.79 -4.57
C ILE A 81 -2.90 16.59 -5.28
N TRP A 82 -3.65 16.82 -6.36
CA TRP A 82 -4.16 15.77 -7.22
C TRP A 82 -3.03 14.90 -7.77
N ASP A 83 -2.04 15.52 -8.41
CA ASP A 83 -0.92 14.82 -9.03
C ASP A 83 -0.10 14.04 -8.01
N ARG A 84 0.21 14.64 -6.87
CA ARG A 84 0.92 13.97 -5.78
C ARG A 84 0.14 12.76 -5.26
N THR A 85 -1.16 12.91 -5.08
CA THR A 85 -2.02 11.82 -4.60
C THR A 85 -2.06 10.69 -5.62
N MET A 86 -2.23 10.98 -6.90
CA MET A 86 -2.22 9.98 -7.96
C MET A 86 -0.85 9.30 -8.12
N ASN A 87 0.24 10.04 -8.03
CA ASN A 87 1.59 9.49 -8.12
C ASN A 87 1.88 8.49 -6.99
N ILE A 88 1.47 8.79 -5.77
CA ILE A 88 1.70 7.91 -4.62
C ILE A 88 0.68 6.77 -4.60
N ASN A 89 -0.63 7.10 -4.60
CA ASN A 89 -1.68 6.12 -4.33
C ASN A 89 -1.97 5.19 -5.53
N VAL A 90 -1.77 5.65 -6.76
CA VAL A 90 -2.07 4.87 -7.97
C VAL A 90 -0.81 4.32 -8.61
N LYS A 91 0.14 5.20 -8.98
CA LYS A 91 1.38 4.73 -9.60
C LYS A 91 2.20 3.85 -8.67
N GLY A 92 2.28 4.19 -7.37
CA GLY A 92 2.99 3.35 -6.38
C GLY A 92 2.44 1.92 -6.33
N VAL A 93 1.12 1.78 -6.33
CA VAL A 93 0.46 0.45 -6.35
C VAL A 93 0.68 -0.26 -7.69
N TRP A 94 0.65 0.48 -8.80
CA TRP A 94 0.96 -0.08 -10.12
C TRP A 94 2.41 -0.57 -10.19
N TYR A 95 3.38 0.23 -9.76
CA TYR A 95 4.79 -0.16 -9.72
C TYR A 95 5.02 -1.39 -8.85
N GLY A 96 4.43 -1.42 -7.65
CA GLY A 96 4.49 -2.59 -6.77
C GLY A 96 3.94 -3.84 -7.44
N SER A 97 2.79 -3.74 -8.08
CA SER A 97 2.17 -4.85 -8.82
C SER A 97 3.02 -5.30 -10.03
N LYS A 98 3.56 -4.34 -10.80
CA LYS A 98 4.43 -4.59 -11.95
C LYS A 98 5.68 -5.37 -11.57
N HIS A 99 6.41 -4.90 -10.57
CA HIS A 99 7.65 -5.53 -10.15
C HIS A 99 7.41 -6.84 -9.40
N ALA A 100 6.28 -6.97 -8.68
CA ALA A 100 5.87 -8.23 -8.08
C ALA A 100 5.63 -9.32 -9.14
N VAL A 101 4.85 -9.03 -10.19
CA VAL A 101 4.60 -9.99 -11.29
C VAL A 101 5.92 -10.39 -11.98
N ARG A 102 6.82 -9.43 -12.23
CA ARG A 102 8.15 -9.73 -12.77
C ARG A 102 8.96 -10.67 -11.88
N ALA A 103 8.93 -10.43 -10.56
CA ALA A 103 9.62 -11.28 -9.59
C ALA A 103 8.98 -12.68 -9.51
N PHE A 104 7.64 -12.77 -9.47
CA PHE A 104 6.94 -14.05 -9.47
C PHE A 104 7.32 -14.92 -10.67
N ARG A 105 7.33 -14.32 -11.86
CA ARG A 105 7.74 -15.02 -13.10
C ARG A 105 9.22 -15.42 -13.06
N ARG A 106 10.12 -14.51 -12.67
CA ARG A 106 11.56 -14.76 -12.57
C ARG A 106 11.89 -15.93 -11.65
N HIS A 107 11.15 -16.07 -10.54
CA HIS A 107 11.34 -17.15 -9.57
C HIS A 107 10.40 -18.36 -9.79
N GLY A 108 9.70 -18.42 -10.91
CA GLY A 108 8.83 -19.55 -11.28
C GLY A 108 7.70 -19.80 -10.28
N LYS A 109 7.24 -18.76 -9.56
CA LYS A 109 6.16 -18.90 -8.58
C LYS A 109 4.87 -19.34 -9.27
N LYS A 110 4.20 -20.36 -8.71
CA LYS A 110 2.89 -20.86 -9.20
C LYS A 110 1.73 -20.38 -8.36
N ARG A 111 2.01 -19.86 -7.17
CA ARG A 111 1.04 -19.28 -6.24
C ARG A 111 1.67 -18.05 -5.61
N ALA A 112 1.13 -16.89 -5.93
CA ALA A 112 1.59 -15.61 -5.39
C ALA A 112 0.41 -14.69 -5.09
N SER A 113 0.60 -13.68 -4.27
CA SER A 113 -0.49 -12.79 -3.86
C SER A 113 -0.06 -11.33 -3.86
N VAL A 114 -0.89 -10.50 -4.47
CA VAL A 114 -0.81 -9.04 -4.38
C VAL A 114 -2.01 -8.54 -3.60
N ILE A 115 -1.77 -7.74 -2.57
CA ILE A 115 -2.80 -7.10 -1.75
C ILE A 115 -2.63 -5.60 -1.93
N ASN A 116 -3.67 -4.92 -2.38
CA ASN A 116 -3.68 -3.49 -2.63
C ASN A 116 -4.64 -2.79 -1.65
N THR A 117 -4.16 -1.79 -0.91
CA THR A 117 -5.00 -1.00 -0.02
C THR A 117 -5.78 0.05 -0.82
N ALA A 118 -7.04 -0.27 -1.13
CA ALA A 118 -8.02 0.69 -1.60
C ALA A 118 -8.63 1.46 -0.40
N SER A 119 -9.92 1.63 -0.36
CA SER A 119 -10.68 2.25 0.75
C SER A 119 -12.16 1.97 0.54
N MET A 120 -12.96 2.10 1.59
CA MET A 120 -14.42 2.12 1.46
C MET A 120 -14.91 3.22 0.51
N VAL A 121 -14.22 4.36 0.44
CA VAL A 121 -14.59 5.46 -0.47
C VAL A 121 -14.42 5.11 -1.95
N ALA A 122 -13.73 4.01 -2.28
CA ALA A 122 -13.72 3.45 -3.63
C ALA A 122 -15.06 2.80 -4.03
N LEU A 123 -15.93 2.52 -3.06
CA LEU A 123 -17.22 1.87 -3.24
C LEU A 123 -18.38 2.85 -3.04
N VAL A 124 -18.20 3.84 -2.16
CA VAL A 124 -19.20 4.85 -1.81
C VAL A 124 -18.51 6.22 -1.72
N GLY A 125 -19.29 7.30 -1.83
CA GLY A 125 -18.75 8.65 -1.65
C GLY A 125 -18.28 8.90 -0.21
N ALA A 126 -17.39 9.88 -0.03
CA ALA A 126 -16.97 10.37 1.27
C ALA A 126 -17.94 11.43 1.82
N ALA A 127 -18.02 11.53 3.15
CA ALA A 127 -18.83 12.55 3.80
C ALA A 127 -18.17 13.96 3.76
N THR A 128 -16.87 14.02 3.48
CA THR A 128 -16.09 15.25 3.37
C THR A 128 -15.42 15.33 2.00
N PRO A 129 -15.18 16.54 1.44
CA PRO A 129 -14.47 16.69 0.17
C PRO A 129 -13.08 16.07 0.24
N GLN A 130 -12.81 15.14 -0.65
CA GLN A 130 -11.52 14.44 -0.78
C GLN A 130 -11.43 13.77 -2.17
N LEU A 131 -11.58 14.57 -3.22
CA LEU A 131 -11.74 14.09 -4.58
C LEU A 131 -10.55 13.27 -5.07
N ALA A 132 -9.33 13.80 -4.90
CA ALA A 132 -8.10 13.13 -5.36
C ALA A 132 -7.92 11.79 -4.64
N TYR A 133 -8.14 11.74 -3.32
CA TYR A 133 -8.06 10.52 -2.55
C TYR A 133 -9.10 9.48 -3.02
N THR A 134 -10.37 9.88 -3.12
CA THR A 134 -11.45 9.00 -3.54
C THR A 134 -11.21 8.45 -4.95
N ALA A 135 -10.83 9.32 -5.89
CA ALA A 135 -10.49 8.91 -7.26
C ALA A 135 -9.32 7.92 -7.28
N SER A 136 -8.25 8.20 -6.50
CA SER A 136 -7.09 7.32 -6.40
C SER A 136 -7.45 5.92 -5.88
N LYS A 137 -8.30 5.84 -4.86
CA LYS A 137 -8.73 4.56 -4.27
C LYS A 137 -9.70 3.80 -5.18
N GLY A 138 -10.53 4.50 -5.95
CA GLY A 138 -11.33 3.93 -7.03
C GLY A 138 -10.45 3.32 -8.14
N ALA A 139 -9.39 4.02 -8.54
CA ALA A 139 -8.43 3.53 -9.53
C ALA A 139 -7.71 2.26 -9.04
N VAL A 140 -7.29 2.21 -7.77
CA VAL A 140 -6.66 1.01 -7.17
C VAL A 140 -7.61 -0.18 -7.18
N LEU A 141 -8.89 0.03 -6.85
CA LEU A 141 -9.90 -1.03 -6.86
C LEU A 141 -10.14 -1.57 -8.29
N ALA A 142 -10.26 -0.68 -9.28
CA ALA A 142 -10.44 -1.05 -10.68
C ALA A 142 -9.21 -1.81 -11.22
N MET A 143 -8.01 -1.29 -10.99
CA MET A 143 -6.75 -1.90 -11.39
C MET A 143 -6.57 -3.30 -10.77
N THR A 144 -6.96 -3.48 -9.52
CA THR A 144 -6.85 -4.78 -8.84
C THR A 144 -7.74 -5.83 -9.50
N ARG A 145 -8.97 -5.47 -9.89
CA ARG A 145 -9.89 -6.38 -10.61
C ARG A 145 -9.34 -6.77 -11.97
N GLU A 146 -8.81 -5.82 -12.72
CA GLU A 146 -8.18 -6.06 -14.02
C GLU A 146 -7.00 -7.02 -13.91
N LEU A 147 -6.07 -6.74 -12.99
CA LEU A 147 -4.89 -7.57 -12.78
C LEU A 147 -5.24 -8.99 -12.27
N ALA A 148 -6.31 -9.13 -11.48
CA ALA A 148 -6.78 -10.43 -11.02
C ALA A 148 -7.22 -11.33 -12.19
N ILE A 149 -7.92 -10.76 -13.19
CA ILE A 149 -8.36 -11.49 -14.38
C ILE A 149 -7.16 -11.80 -15.28
N VAL A 150 -6.32 -10.82 -15.56
CA VAL A 150 -5.17 -10.95 -16.48
C VAL A 150 -4.20 -12.03 -16.02
N HIS A 151 -3.93 -12.11 -14.71
CA HIS A 151 -2.94 -13.03 -14.14
C HIS A 151 -3.52 -14.31 -13.51
N ALA A 152 -4.83 -14.55 -13.62
CA ALA A 152 -5.50 -15.71 -13.03
C ALA A 152 -4.89 -17.04 -13.49
N ARG A 153 -4.59 -17.17 -14.78
CA ARG A 153 -4.02 -18.40 -15.35
C ARG A 153 -2.57 -18.68 -14.92
N GLU A 154 -1.87 -17.65 -14.43
CA GLU A 154 -0.52 -17.79 -13.87
C GLU A 154 -0.56 -18.21 -12.39
N GLY A 155 -1.74 -18.25 -11.77
CA GLY A 155 -1.93 -18.56 -10.35
C GLY A 155 -1.66 -17.38 -9.42
N PHE A 156 -1.54 -16.17 -9.96
CA PHE A 156 -1.33 -14.95 -9.17
C PHE A 156 -2.68 -14.36 -8.77
N ARG A 157 -2.84 -14.08 -7.49
CA ARG A 157 -4.07 -13.53 -6.92
C ARG A 157 -3.88 -12.06 -6.60
N PHE A 158 -4.85 -11.23 -6.98
CA PHE A 158 -4.90 -9.82 -6.67
C PHE A 158 -6.16 -9.52 -5.87
N ASN A 159 -6.00 -8.90 -4.72
CA ASN A 159 -7.11 -8.55 -3.84
C ASN A 159 -6.99 -7.10 -3.38
N SER A 160 -8.12 -6.41 -3.28
CA SER A 160 -8.20 -5.10 -2.66
C SER A 160 -8.70 -5.21 -1.23
N LEU A 161 -7.99 -4.57 -0.32
CA LEU A 161 -8.47 -4.28 1.02
C LEU A 161 -9.14 -2.90 1.00
N CYS A 162 -10.39 -2.82 1.44
CA CYS A 162 -11.18 -1.58 1.46
C CYS A 162 -11.51 -1.18 2.91
N PRO A 163 -10.54 -0.67 3.69
CA PRO A 163 -10.79 -0.28 5.06
C PRO A 163 -11.79 0.87 5.14
N ALA A 164 -12.62 0.83 6.18
CA ALA A 164 -13.40 1.97 6.67
C ALA A 164 -12.62 2.67 7.79
N PRO A 165 -13.05 3.87 8.23
CA PRO A 165 -12.52 4.47 9.44
C PRO A 165 -12.70 3.51 10.62
N LEU A 166 -11.58 3.10 11.20
CA LEU A 166 -11.56 2.23 12.37
C LEU A 166 -11.25 3.10 13.60
N LYS A 167 -12.05 2.94 14.65
CA LYS A 167 -11.72 3.53 15.95
C LYS A 167 -10.56 2.73 16.53
N TYR A 168 -9.34 3.28 16.42
CA TYR A 168 -8.20 2.75 17.17
C TYR A 168 -8.41 3.08 18.65
N VAL A 169 -8.71 2.08 19.44
CA VAL A 169 -8.67 2.19 20.89
C VAL A 169 -7.19 2.12 21.28
N ASP A 170 -6.67 3.24 21.78
CA ASP A 170 -5.43 3.35 22.57
C ASP A 170 -4.04 3.18 21.92
N ILE A 171 -3.86 3.33 20.62
CA ILE A 171 -2.50 3.22 20.03
C ILE A 171 -1.94 4.53 19.48
N LEU A 172 -2.76 5.51 19.11
CA LEU A 172 -2.31 6.86 18.75
C LEU A 172 -3.42 7.90 19.06
N PRO A 173 -3.08 9.05 19.62
CA PRO A 173 -4.02 10.17 19.73
C PRO A 173 -4.16 10.82 18.35
N LEU A 174 -4.98 10.25 17.49
CA LEU A 174 -5.44 10.96 16.31
C LEU A 174 -6.64 11.82 16.71
N PRO A 175 -6.74 13.08 16.25
CA PRO A 175 -7.93 13.87 16.48
C PRO A 175 -9.11 13.14 15.85
N VAL A 176 -10.01 12.65 16.69
CA VAL A 176 -11.27 12.08 16.26
C VAL A 176 -12.13 13.25 15.78
N TYR A 177 -12.30 13.38 14.47
CA TYR A 177 -13.35 14.25 13.96
C TYR A 177 -14.69 13.64 14.40
N ASN A 178 -15.34 14.30 15.36
CA ASN A 178 -16.69 13.97 15.77
C ASN A 178 -17.65 14.25 14.62
N LEU A 179 -17.83 13.26 13.75
CA LEU A 179 -18.90 13.29 12.75
C LEU A 179 -20.22 13.10 13.52
N ARG A 180 -20.89 14.19 13.85
CA ARG A 180 -22.30 14.16 14.25
C ARG A 180 -23.12 14.06 12.97
N TRP A 181 -23.80 12.95 12.81
CA TRP A 181 -24.88 12.82 11.84
C TRP A 181 -26.11 13.52 12.42
N ASN A 182 -26.58 14.58 11.78
CA ASN A 182 -27.90 15.16 12.03
C ASN A 182 -28.93 14.42 11.19
#